data_fcd609f5cec87ed5275e82bab086fc92
#
_entry.id   fcd609f5cec87ed5275e82bab086fc92
#
_cell.length_a   1.000
_cell.length_b   1.000
_cell.length_c   1.000
_cell.angle_alpha   90.00
_cell.angle_beta   90.00
_cell.angle_gamma   90.00
#
_symmetry.space_group_name_H-M   'P 1'
#
loop_
_entity.id
_entity.type
_entity.pdbx_description
1 polymer ?
#
loop_
_entity_poly.entity_id
_entity_poly.type
_entity_poly.pdbx_seq_one_letter_code
_entity_poly.pdbx_strand_id
1 'polypeptide(L)'
;ANMFMVPLGISIQTFAPESFWMQIGSTPAQYADLNIVKFVTANLIPVTIGNIVGGSVLVGLANWSIYRRPQLKAAKITAITHTTEISSVKAITMNTATTIKQIMNTQPITLSVEMPTSVAIDSLLDAQLVSAPVCDVEGRLTGIFSVHDVMVDLWCQDYIPTKGQKVVDLMSRDVVAIDVNDKLVDVAEFLCIDKEQLYPDTSMGFATRLTSLSLEERAKAMKVSQPHMLPVLENGVMVGVLTRIEVMQALRPIYGDRPNVVPQAELETA
;
A
#
# COMPACT_ATOMS: atom_id res chain seq x y z
N ALA A 1 -5.33 -18.42 -27.74
CA ALA A 1 -5.94 -19.59 -28.41
C ALA A 1 -5.16 -19.99 -29.67
N ASN A 2 -4.80 -19.06 -30.57
CA ASN A 2 -4.13 -19.36 -31.83
C ASN A 2 -2.73 -19.97 -31.68
N MET A 3 -1.98 -19.60 -30.64
CA MET A 3 -0.63 -20.17 -30.36
C MET A 3 -0.65 -21.66 -30.00
N PHE A 4 -1.78 -22.19 -29.57
CA PHE A 4 -1.94 -23.60 -29.25
C PHE A 4 -2.63 -24.38 -30.40
N MET A 5 -3.75 -23.84 -30.88
CA MET A 5 -4.62 -24.55 -31.84
C MET A 5 -3.96 -24.74 -33.22
N VAL A 6 -3.23 -23.74 -33.72
CA VAL A 6 -2.59 -23.85 -35.06
C VAL A 6 -1.40 -24.81 -35.03
N PRO A 7 -0.45 -24.75 -34.09
CA PRO A 7 0.60 -25.77 -33.97
C PRO A 7 0.05 -27.18 -33.77
N LEU A 8 -1.01 -27.35 -32.97
CA LEU A 8 -1.68 -28.64 -32.80
C LEU A 8 -2.24 -29.17 -34.11
N GLY A 9 -2.93 -28.31 -34.90
CA GLY A 9 -3.43 -28.67 -36.21
C GLY A 9 -2.33 -29.08 -37.19
N ILE A 10 -1.19 -28.37 -37.20
CA ILE A 10 -0.01 -28.74 -38.01
C ILE A 10 0.55 -30.11 -37.58
N SER A 11 0.63 -30.34 -36.27
CA SER A 11 1.09 -31.62 -35.72
C SER A 11 0.16 -32.78 -36.11
N ILE A 12 -1.16 -32.59 -36.04
CA ILE A 12 -2.15 -33.58 -36.47
C ILE A 12 -1.99 -33.88 -37.98
N GLN A 13 -1.89 -32.83 -38.80
CA GLN A 13 -1.69 -32.98 -40.25
C GLN A 13 -0.43 -33.78 -40.56
N THR A 14 0.64 -33.59 -39.81
CA THR A 14 1.96 -34.21 -40.08
C THR A 14 2.06 -35.64 -39.55
N PHE A 15 1.47 -35.94 -38.40
CA PHE A 15 1.72 -37.16 -37.64
C PHE A 15 0.50 -38.08 -37.50
N ALA A 16 -0.73 -37.65 -37.87
CA ALA A 16 -1.90 -38.48 -37.71
C ALA A 16 -1.91 -39.65 -38.71
N PRO A 17 -2.25 -40.89 -38.27
CA PRO A 17 -2.32 -42.04 -39.12
C PRO A 17 -3.50 -41.97 -40.11
N GLU A 18 -3.44 -42.74 -41.20
CA GLU A 18 -4.48 -42.80 -42.25
C GLU A 18 -5.86 -43.19 -41.69
N SER A 19 -5.88 -44.06 -40.67
CA SER A 19 -7.11 -44.46 -39.99
C SER A 19 -7.86 -43.28 -39.35
N PHE A 20 -7.15 -42.27 -38.82
CA PHE A 20 -7.72 -41.05 -38.29
C PHE A 20 -8.44 -40.24 -39.38
N TRP A 21 -7.76 -40.08 -40.54
CA TRP A 21 -8.30 -39.31 -41.66
C TRP A 21 -9.54 -39.97 -42.27
N MET A 22 -9.55 -41.30 -42.38
CA MET A 22 -10.71 -42.08 -42.82
C MET A 22 -11.89 -41.92 -41.85
N GLN A 23 -11.63 -41.92 -40.55
CA GLN A 23 -12.68 -41.82 -39.53
C GLN A 23 -13.36 -40.44 -39.52
N ILE A 24 -12.65 -39.37 -39.82
CA ILE A 24 -13.20 -38.00 -39.89
C ILE A 24 -13.70 -37.62 -41.30
N GLY A 25 -13.59 -38.52 -42.28
CA GLY A 25 -14.02 -38.31 -43.67
C GLY A 25 -13.25 -37.17 -44.38
N SER A 26 -11.97 -36.99 -44.09
CA SER A 26 -11.16 -35.90 -44.61
C SER A 26 -9.79 -36.42 -45.05
N THR A 27 -8.98 -35.57 -45.69
CA THR A 27 -7.63 -35.92 -46.14
C THR A 27 -6.62 -34.84 -45.70
N PRO A 28 -5.35 -35.22 -45.45
CA PRO A 28 -4.30 -34.23 -45.09
C PRO A 28 -4.14 -33.13 -46.15
N ALA A 29 -4.38 -33.45 -47.43
CA ALA A 29 -4.26 -32.54 -48.56
C ALA A 29 -5.23 -31.35 -48.48
N GLN A 30 -6.39 -31.53 -47.86
CA GLN A 30 -7.38 -30.45 -47.68
C GLN A 30 -6.87 -29.36 -46.73
N TYR A 31 -5.90 -29.67 -45.89
CA TYR A 31 -5.29 -28.75 -44.91
C TYR A 31 -3.86 -28.33 -45.28
N ALA A 32 -3.44 -28.50 -46.56
CA ALA A 32 -2.10 -28.14 -47.04
C ALA A 32 -1.69 -26.68 -46.76
N ASP A 33 -2.69 -25.82 -46.60
CA ASP A 33 -2.48 -24.42 -46.26
C ASP A 33 -2.10 -24.21 -44.77
N LEU A 34 -2.29 -25.23 -43.93
CA LEU A 34 -1.95 -25.18 -42.51
C LEU A 34 -0.47 -25.59 -42.33
N ASN A 35 0.44 -24.66 -42.62
CA ASN A 35 1.88 -24.90 -42.53
C ASN A 35 2.57 -23.83 -41.66
N ILE A 36 3.80 -24.10 -41.22
CA ILE A 36 4.58 -23.23 -40.34
C ILE A 36 4.79 -21.84 -40.94
N VAL A 37 5.03 -21.74 -42.23
CA VAL A 37 5.25 -20.43 -42.87
C VAL A 37 4.01 -19.56 -42.81
N LYS A 38 2.83 -20.11 -43.16
CA LYS A 38 1.56 -19.40 -43.05
C LYS A 38 1.20 -19.10 -41.58
N PHE A 39 1.49 -20.01 -40.66
CA PHE A 39 1.31 -19.76 -39.24
C PHE A 39 2.09 -18.53 -38.76
N VAL A 40 3.37 -18.45 -39.16
CA VAL A 40 4.21 -17.31 -38.76
C VAL A 40 3.77 -16.01 -39.43
N THR A 41 3.62 -16.03 -40.75
CA THR A 41 3.38 -14.80 -41.56
C THR A 41 1.97 -14.27 -41.45
N ALA A 42 0.95 -15.14 -41.47
CA ALA A 42 -0.46 -14.73 -41.48
C ALA A 42 -1.11 -14.69 -40.09
N ASN A 43 -0.47 -15.28 -39.08
CA ASN A 43 -1.04 -15.32 -37.72
C ASN A 43 -0.08 -14.72 -36.69
N LEU A 44 1.10 -15.28 -36.47
CA LEU A 44 1.99 -14.90 -35.36
C LEU A 44 2.47 -13.46 -35.49
N ILE A 45 2.97 -13.05 -36.65
CA ILE A 45 3.46 -11.67 -36.89
C ILE A 45 2.35 -10.63 -36.72
N PRO A 46 1.19 -10.73 -37.42
CA PRO A 46 0.12 -9.75 -37.25
C PRO A 46 -0.43 -9.66 -35.83
N VAL A 47 -0.60 -10.80 -35.15
CA VAL A 47 -1.08 -10.82 -33.76
C VAL A 47 -0.07 -10.18 -32.83
N THR A 48 1.23 -10.45 -32.99
CA THR A 48 2.28 -9.84 -32.18
C THR A 48 2.34 -8.33 -32.38
N ILE A 49 2.30 -7.87 -33.63
CA ILE A 49 2.25 -6.42 -33.93
C ILE A 49 0.99 -5.79 -33.32
N GLY A 50 -0.17 -6.44 -33.47
CA GLY A 50 -1.42 -5.97 -32.88
C GLY A 50 -1.37 -5.84 -31.35
N ASN A 51 -0.75 -6.81 -30.67
CA ASN A 51 -0.55 -6.78 -29.23
C ASN A 51 0.45 -5.68 -28.79
N ILE A 52 1.53 -5.46 -29.55
CA ILE A 52 2.46 -4.36 -29.28
C ILE A 52 1.76 -3.02 -29.45
N VAL A 53 1.04 -2.80 -30.53
CA VAL A 53 0.32 -1.55 -30.79
C VAL A 53 -0.81 -1.35 -29.78
N GLY A 54 -1.65 -2.36 -29.57
CA GLY A 54 -2.79 -2.28 -28.65
C GLY A 54 -2.36 -2.19 -27.18
N GLY A 55 -1.50 -3.09 -26.74
CA GLY A 55 -1.05 -3.18 -25.36
C GLY A 55 -0.05 -2.09 -24.98
N SER A 56 1.03 -1.95 -25.73
CA SER A 56 2.13 -1.05 -25.33
C SER A 56 1.86 0.40 -25.73
N VAL A 57 1.40 0.64 -26.94
CA VAL A 57 1.22 2.02 -27.44
C VAL A 57 -0.07 2.63 -26.91
N LEU A 58 -1.22 1.98 -27.13
CA LEU A 58 -2.51 2.56 -26.73
C LEU A 58 -2.67 2.63 -25.23
N VAL A 59 -2.36 1.55 -24.51
CA VAL A 59 -2.44 1.52 -23.03
C VAL A 59 -1.36 2.43 -22.42
N GLY A 60 -0.16 2.42 -22.97
CA GLY A 60 0.92 3.31 -22.53
C GLY A 60 0.60 4.78 -22.73
N LEU A 61 0.01 5.16 -23.90
CA LEU A 61 -0.44 6.55 -24.17
C LEU A 61 -1.63 6.94 -23.29
N ALA A 62 -2.58 6.04 -23.06
CA ALA A 62 -3.69 6.29 -22.15
C ALA A 62 -3.20 6.55 -20.72
N ASN A 63 -2.35 5.70 -20.19
CA ASN A 63 -1.73 5.89 -18.88
C ASN A 63 -0.91 7.20 -18.83
N TRP A 64 -0.08 7.47 -19.83
CA TRP A 64 0.68 8.71 -19.90
C TRP A 64 -0.24 9.94 -19.93
N SER A 65 -1.35 9.89 -20.69
CA SER A 65 -2.32 10.99 -20.78
C SER A 65 -3.05 11.23 -19.46
N ILE A 66 -3.40 10.16 -18.74
CA ILE A 66 -4.15 10.23 -17.48
C ILE A 66 -3.22 10.68 -16.34
N TYR A 67 -2.02 10.11 -16.23
CA TYR A 67 -1.17 10.30 -15.06
C TYR A 67 -0.09 11.38 -15.23
N ARG A 68 0.45 11.63 -16.43
CA ARG A 68 1.52 12.62 -16.64
C ARG A 68 1.05 13.97 -17.18
N ARG A 69 0.00 14.03 -17.98
CA ARG A 69 -0.49 15.33 -18.47
C ARG A 69 -0.95 16.29 -17.37
N PRO A 70 -1.62 15.86 -16.30
CA PRO A 70 -1.98 16.76 -15.19
C PRO A 70 -0.75 17.39 -14.52
N GLN A 71 0.32 16.63 -14.34
CA GLN A 71 1.57 17.13 -13.71
C GLN A 71 2.29 18.16 -14.58
N LEU A 72 2.31 17.97 -15.89
CA LEU A 72 2.88 18.95 -16.84
C LEU A 72 2.05 20.22 -16.95
N LYS A 73 0.73 20.14 -16.82
CA LYS A 73 -0.13 21.33 -16.75
C LYS A 73 0.04 22.09 -15.44
N ALA A 74 0.18 21.39 -14.30
CA ALA A 74 0.47 22.02 -13.03
C ALA A 74 1.81 22.76 -13.04
N ALA A 75 2.87 22.17 -13.59
CA ALA A 75 4.17 22.82 -13.76
C ALA A 75 4.13 24.04 -14.68
N LYS A 76 3.29 24.02 -15.74
CA LYS A 76 3.15 25.14 -16.69
C LYS A 76 2.27 26.28 -16.17
N ILE A 77 1.29 25.97 -15.29
CA ILE A 77 0.46 26.98 -14.62
C ILE A 77 1.29 27.73 -13.57
N THR A 78 2.21 27.07 -12.88
CA THR A 78 3.11 27.75 -11.93
C THR A 78 4.09 28.73 -12.59
N ALA A 79 4.36 28.56 -13.88
CA ALA A 79 5.25 29.46 -14.66
C ALA A 79 4.56 30.69 -15.26
N ILE A 80 3.23 30.76 -15.25
CA ILE A 80 2.46 31.85 -15.90
C ILE A 80 1.80 32.81 -14.87
N THR A 81 1.79 32.47 -13.58
CA THR A 81 1.13 33.28 -12.54
C THR A 81 2.10 34.15 -11.75
N HIS A 82 3.00 34.87 -12.45
CA HIS A 82 3.67 36.02 -11.87
C HIS A 82 3.18 37.26 -12.58
N THR A 83 2.01 37.74 -12.23
CA THR A 83 1.60 39.15 -12.18
C THR A 83 0.07 39.23 -12.04
N THR A 84 -0.44 39.22 -10.84
CA THR A 84 -1.59 40.03 -10.41
C THR A 84 -1.73 39.84 -8.90
N GLU A 85 -1.61 40.94 -8.18
CA GLU A 85 -1.85 41.04 -6.75
C GLU A 85 -3.28 40.58 -6.39
N ILE A 86 -3.37 39.49 -5.65
CA ILE A 86 -4.52 39.21 -4.79
C ILE A 86 -3.94 38.92 -3.41
N SER A 87 -4.22 39.86 -2.50
CA SER A 87 -3.97 39.78 -1.07
C SER A 87 -4.33 38.43 -0.46
N SER A 88 -3.39 37.92 0.32
CA SER A 88 -3.57 37.00 1.46
C SER A 88 -4.49 35.78 1.26
N VAL A 89 -4.07 34.84 0.44
CA VAL A 89 -4.08 33.43 0.81
C VAL A 89 -2.61 33.03 0.91
N LYS A 90 -2.08 33.06 2.12
CA LYS A 90 -0.81 32.46 2.46
C LYS A 90 -0.98 30.97 2.13
N ALA A 91 -0.69 30.60 0.89
CA ALA A 91 -0.48 29.21 0.54
C ALA A 91 0.55 28.73 1.54
N ILE A 92 0.11 27.97 2.54
CA ILE A 92 0.98 27.25 3.44
C ILE A 92 1.69 26.29 2.49
N THR A 93 2.86 26.72 2.02
CA THR A 93 3.81 25.84 1.40
C THR A 93 3.96 24.74 2.43
N MET A 94 3.41 23.54 2.15
CA MET A 94 3.74 22.36 2.93
C MET A 94 5.25 22.42 3.04
N ASN A 95 5.75 22.62 4.23
CA ASN A 95 7.18 22.63 4.44
C ASN A 95 7.61 21.17 4.19
N THR A 96 7.87 20.85 2.93
CA THR A 96 8.34 19.53 2.46
C THR A 96 9.64 19.12 3.16
N ALA A 97 10.19 20.02 3.96
CA ALA A 97 11.39 19.84 4.77
C ALA A 97 11.10 19.36 6.22
N THR A 98 9.85 19.22 6.65
CA THR A 98 9.55 18.67 7.99
C THR A 98 9.94 17.19 8.02
N THR A 99 10.96 16.88 8.81
CA THR A 99 11.45 15.51 9.01
C THR A 99 10.74 14.86 10.20
N ILE A 100 10.75 13.54 10.24
CA ILE A 100 10.17 12.76 11.35
C ILE A 100 10.79 13.15 12.69
N LYS A 101 12.08 13.49 12.71
CA LYS A 101 12.81 13.96 13.90
C LYS A 101 12.12 15.12 14.66
N GLN A 102 11.42 15.98 13.94
CA GLN A 102 10.81 17.18 14.51
C GLN A 102 9.43 16.93 15.14
N ILE A 103 8.79 15.82 14.77
CA ILE A 103 7.39 15.55 15.13
C ILE A 103 7.20 14.27 15.95
N MET A 104 8.20 13.36 15.95
CA MET A 104 8.10 12.09 16.67
C MET A 104 8.00 12.31 18.17
N ASN A 105 7.35 11.38 18.87
CA ASN A 105 7.43 11.29 20.32
C ASN A 105 8.78 10.67 20.71
N THR A 106 9.62 11.44 21.39
CA THR A 106 10.97 11.03 21.82
C THR A 106 11.00 10.30 23.16
N GLN A 107 9.88 10.20 23.86
CA GLN A 107 9.75 9.53 25.14
C GLN A 107 8.63 8.48 25.11
N PRO A 108 8.70 7.50 24.19
CA PRO A 108 7.70 6.44 24.17
C PRO A 108 7.88 5.50 25.34
N ILE A 109 6.78 4.88 25.75
CA ILE A 109 6.86 3.72 26.63
C ILE A 109 7.47 2.57 25.83
N THR A 110 8.54 1.98 26.35
CA THR A 110 9.21 0.82 25.76
C THR A 110 9.13 -0.36 26.71
N LEU A 111 9.00 -1.56 26.17
CA LEU A 111 8.97 -2.79 26.93
C LEU A 111 10.28 -3.57 26.73
N SER A 112 10.67 -4.33 27.75
CA SER A 112 11.82 -5.24 27.65
C SER A 112 11.37 -6.61 27.17
N VAL A 113 12.21 -7.30 26.40
CA VAL A 113 11.98 -8.68 25.92
C VAL A 113 11.71 -9.66 27.05
N GLU A 114 12.38 -9.48 28.21
CA GLU A 114 12.30 -10.37 29.38
C GLU A 114 11.17 -10.00 30.36
N MET A 115 10.43 -8.92 30.09
CA MET A 115 9.34 -8.45 30.95
C MET A 115 8.22 -9.50 30.99
N PRO A 116 7.64 -9.80 32.17
CA PRO A 116 6.45 -10.64 32.26
C PRO A 116 5.28 -10.03 31.50
N THR A 117 4.52 -10.85 30.79
CA THR A 117 3.35 -10.41 29.99
C THR A 117 2.34 -9.62 30.80
N SER A 118 2.07 -10.01 32.06
CA SER A 118 1.15 -9.30 32.94
C SER A 118 1.59 -7.86 33.21
N VAL A 119 2.88 -7.63 33.48
CA VAL A 119 3.44 -6.29 33.73
C VAL A 119 3.40 -5.43 32.46
N ALA A 120 3.64 -6.06 31.31
CA ALA A 120 3.54 -5.37 30.02
C ALA A 120 2.09 -4.94 29.72
N ILE A 121 1.11 -5.79 30.03
CA ILE A 121 -0.32 -5.47 29.88
C ILE A 121 -0.68 -4.30 30.80
N ASP A 122 -0.31 -4.34 32.09
CA ASP A 122 -0.58 -3.27 33.02
C ASP A 122 0.03 -1.95 32.52
N SER A 123 1.27 -1.98 32.02
CA SER A 123 1.94 -0.80 31.43
C SER A 123 1.19 -0.20 30.25
N LEU A 124 0.61 -1.05 29.38
CA LEU A 124 -0.21 -0.58 28.24
C LEU A 124 -1.54 0.02 28.69
N LEU A 125 -2.21 -0.64 29.66
CA LEU A 125 -3.50 -0.20 30.19
C LEU A 125 -3.40 1.13 30.93
N ASP A 126 -2.40 1.28 31.80
CA ASP A 126 -2.14 2.50 32.55
C ASP A 126 -1.84 3.68 31.62
N ALA A 127 -1.12 3.42 30.53
CA ALA A 127 -0.78 4.42 29.53
C ALA A 127 -1.88 4.63 28.47
N GLN A 128 -2.96 3.87 28.51
CA GLN A 128 -4.02 3.86 27.47
C GLN A 128 -3.47 3.63 26.05
N LEU A 129 -2.47 2.76 25.94
CA LEU A 129 -1.85 2.39 24.66
C LEU A 129 -2.35 1.03 24.18
N VAL A 130 -2.46 0.88 22.87
CA VAL A 130 -2.82 -0.40 22.23
C VAL A 130 -1.61 -1.25 21.86
N SER A 131 -0.42 -0.62 21.82
CA SER A 131 0.85 -1.31 21.52
C SER A 131 2.03 -0.49 22.00
N ALA A 132 3.16 -1.16 22.22
CA ALA A 132 4.44 -0.52 22.56
C ALA A 132 5.60 -1.25 21.89
N PRO A 133 6.68 -0.53 21.55
CA PRO A 133 7.90 -1.13 21.01
C PRO A 133 8.61 -1.92 22.09
N VAL A 134 9.20 -3.04 21.67
CA VAL A 134 10.02 -3.91 22.52
C VAL A 134 11.48 -3.71 22.14
N CYS A 135 12.30 -3.33 23.12
CA CYS A 135 13.72 -3.09 22.91
C CYS A 135 14.58 -4.05 23.74
N ASP A 136 15.79 -4.30 23.24
CA ASP A 136 16.83 -4.99 24.00
C ASP A 136 17.53 -4.03 24.99
N VAL A 137 18.51 -4.56 25.71
CA VAL A 137 19.29 -3.79 26.70
C VAL A 137 20.16 -2.69 26.05
N GLU A 138 20.40 -2.76 24.76
CA GLU A 138 21.17 -1.78 23.99
C GLU A 138 20.25 -0.74 23.30
N GLY A 139 18.95 -0.80 23.53
CA GLY A 139 17.96 0.11 22.93
C GLY A 139 17.61 -0.21 21.48
N ARG A 140 18.00 -1.37 20.97
CA ARG A 140 17.64 -1.78 19.60
C ARG A 140 16.23 -2.36 19.60
N LEU A 141 15.48 -1.99 18.58
CA LEU A 141 14.13 -2.50 18.37
C LEU A 141 14.18 -4.01 18.07
N THR A 142 13.45 -4.79 18.87
CA THR A 142 13.36 -6.26 18.75
C THR A 142 11.98 -6.71 18.26
N GLY A 143 10.93 -5.94 18.55
CA GLY A 143 9.56 -6.27 18.17
C GLY A 143 8.56 -5.19 18.58
N ILE A 144 7.29 -5.48 18.39
CA ILE A 144 6.16 -4.72 18.94
C ILE A 144 5.29 -5.69 19.73
N PHE A 145 4.88 -5.27 20.92
CA PHE A 145 3.91 -5.97 21.74
C PHE A 145 2.58 -5.21 21.70
N SER A 146 1.49 -5.90 21.45
CA SER A 146 0.17 -5.28 21.32
C SER A 146 -0.92 -6.00 22.12
N VAL A 147 -1.95 -5.23 22.50
CA VAL A 147 -3.18 -5.78 23.10
C VAL A 147 -3.83 -6.82 22.17
N HIS A 148 -3.74 -6.61 20.86
CA HIS A 148 -4.26 -7.56 19.88
C HIS A 148 -3.58 -8.92 19.96
N ASP A 149 -2.24 -8.97 20.05
CA ASP A 149 -1.48 -10.21 20.13
C ASP A 149 -1.83 -10.99 21.40
N VAL A 150 -1.98 -10.29 22.53
CA VAL A 150 -2.44 -10.88 23.80
C VAL A 150 -3.85 -11.45 23.68
N MET A 151 -4.78 -10.71 23.05
CA MET A 151 -6.16 -11.19 22.86
C MET A 151 -6.23 -12.42 21.96
N VAL A 152 -5.41 -12.47 20.89
CA VAL A 152 -5.32 -13.63 20.02
C VAL A 152 -4.75 -14.85 20.76
N ASP A 153 -3.69 -14.66 21.55
CA ASP A 153 -3.10 -15.73 22.36
C ASP A 153 -4.11 -16.28 23.36
N LEU A 154 -4.81 -15.41 24.10
CA LEU A 154 -5.85 -15.82 25.05
C LEU A 154 -7.00 -16.59 24.37
N TRP A 155 -7.43 -16.14 23.18
CA TRP A 155 -8.45 -16.84 22.42
C TRP A 155 -7.98 -18.24 21.97
N CYS A 156 -6.73 -18.37 21.53
CA CYS A 156 -6.13 -19.65 21.15
C CYS A 156 -5.99 -20.64 22.33
N GLN A 157 -5.92 -20.13 23.55
CA GLN A 157 -5.74 -20.90 24.79
C GLN A 157 -7.02 -21.00 25.63
N ASP A 158 -8.20 -20.87 25.01
CA ASP A 158 -9.50 -20.91 25.71
C ASP A 158 -9.57 -19.96 26.92
N TYR A 159 -8.93 -18.78 26.81
CA TYR A 159 -8.83 -17.76 27.88
C TYR A 159 -8.09 -18.21 29.14
N ILE A 160 -7.24 -19.23 29.05
CA ILE A 160 -6.38 -19.69 30.14
C ILE A 160 -4.93 -19.29 29.83
N PRO A 161 -4.37 -18.24 30.47
CA PRO A 161 -3.05 -17.73 30.12
C PRO A 161 -1.95 -18.72 30.52
N THR A 162 -0.92 -18.85 29.69
CA THR A 162 0.25 -19.65 29.98
C THR A 162 1.04 -19.03 31.15
N LYS A 163 1.38 -19.85 32.15
CA LYS A 163 2.15 -19.39 33.33
C LYS A 163 3.58 -19.00 32.94
N GLY A 164 4.02 -17.84 33.42
CA GLY A 164 5.42 -17.39 33.26
C GLY A 164 5.72 -16.83 31.84
N GLN A 165 4.72 -16.54 31.06
CA GLN A 165 4.84 -15.97 29.71
C GLN A 165 5.47 -14.58 29.75
N LYS A 166 6.38 -14.31 28.82
CA LYS A 166 7.10 -13.04 28.68
C LYS A 166 6.70 -12.31 27.41
N VAL A 167 7.06 -11.05 27.31
CA VAL A 167 6.83 -10.19 26.12
C VAL A 167 7.40 -10.84 24.86
N VAL A 168 8.58 -11.45 24.94
CA VAL A 168 9.26 -12.12 23.79
C VAL A 168 8.44 -13.27 23.19
N ASP A 169 7.57 -13.89 23.98
CA ASP A 169 6.75 -15.03 23.54
C ASP A 169 5.54 -14.59 22.69
N LEU A 170 5.07 -13.36 22.91
CA LEU A 170 3.88 -12.81 22.27
C LEU A 170 4.13 -11.67 21.29
N MET A 171 5.30 -11.01 21.37
CA MET A 171 5.59 -9.86 20.51
C MET A 171 5.65 -10.25 19.04
N SER A 172 5.17 -9.38 18.17
CA SER A 172 5.42 -9.46 16.72
C SER A 172 6.85 -9.01 16.42
N ARG A 173 7.59 -9.80 15.62
CA ARG A 173 8.95 -9.49 15.17
C ARG A 173 9.00 -8.89 13.79
N ASP A 174 7.90 -9.00 13.03
CA ASP A 174 7.75 -8.36 11.72
C ASP A 174 7.31 -6.92 11.93
N VAL A 175 8.29 -6.04 12.12
CA VAL A 175 8.06 -4.64 12.47
C VAL A 175 8.48 -3.73 11.34
N VAL A 176 7.53 -2.93 10.86
CA VAL A 176 7.83 -1.82 9.97
C VAL A 176 8.33 -0.65 10.82
N ALA A 177 9.56 -0.22 10.57
CA ALA A 177 10.16 0.95 11.22
C ALA A 177 10.50 1.99 10.15
N ILE A 178 10.62 3.25 10.57
CA ILE A 178 10.95 4.40 9.71
C ILE A 178 12.25 5.05 10.18
N ASP A 179 12.94 5.73 9.25
CA ASP A 179 14.16 6.48 9.59
C ASP A 179 13.81 7.91 10.05
N VAL A 180 14.61 8.41 10.96
CA VAL A 180 14.46 9.77 11.52
C VAL A 180 14.50 10.88 10.46
N ASN A 181 15.11 10.63 9.31
CA ASN A 181 15.24 11.56 8.18
C ASN A 181 14.15 11.38 7.11
N ASP A 182 13.25 10.42 7.29
CA ASP A 182 12.13 10.23 6.35
C ASP A 182 11.25 11.48 6.29
N LYS A 183 10.60 11.68 5.13
CA LYS A 183 9.73 12.84 4.93
C LYS A 183 8.35 12.57 5.49
N LEU A 184 7.81 13.56 6.19
CA LEU A 184 6.45 13.51 6.74
C LEU A 184 5.40 13.08 5.72
N VAL A 185 5.48 13.57 4.47
CA VAL A 185 4.50 13.28 3.42
C VAL A 185 4.50 11.79 3.03
N ASP A 186 5.69 11.19 2.90
CA ASP A 186 5.83 9.80 2.51
C ASP A 186 5.31 8.86 3.63
N VAL A 187 5.59 9.21 4.88
CA VAL A 187 5.10 8.46 6.04
C VAL A 187 3.59 8.65 6.24
N ALA A 188 3.06 9.87 6.01
CA ALA A 188 1.63 10.11 6.05
C ALA A 188 0.88 9.31 4.97
N GLU A 189 1.43 9.23 3.75
CA GLU A 189 0.90 8.39 2.69
C GLU A 189 0.91 6.92 3.12
N PHE A 190 2.02 6.42 3.63
CA PHE A 190 2.15 5.04 4.10
C PHE A 190 1.11 4.70 5.18
N LEU A 191 0.87 5.58 6.15
CA LEU A 191 -0.11 5.35 7.22
C LEU A 191 -1.58 5.36 6.77
N CYS A 192 -1.87 6.00 5.64
CA CYS A 192 -3.24 6.23 5.17
C CYS A 192 -3.63 5.41 3.95
N ILE A 193 -2.66 5.05 3.10
CA ILE A 193 -2.90 4.48 1.78
C ILE A 193 -2.23 3.13 1.64
N ASP A 194 -3.02 2.11 1.34
CA ASP A 194 -2.55 0.83 0.86
C ASP A 194 -2.61 0.86 -0.68
N LYS A 195 -1.44 0.97 -1.31
CA LYS A 195 -1.33 1.09 -2.78
C LYS A 195 -1.81 -0.15 -3.51
N GLU A 196 -1.64 -1.33 -2.93
CA GLU A 196 -2.09 -2.59 -3.53
C GLU A 196 -3.61 -2.68 -3.56
N GLN A 197 -4.27 -2.25 -2.48
CA GLN A 197 -5.72 -2.18 -2.44
C GLN A 197 -6.28 -1.02 -3.27
N LEU A 198 -5.56 0.12 -3.33
CA LEU A 198 -5.99 1.29 -4.09
C LEU A 198 -5.94 1.05 -5.60
N TYR A 199 -4.94 0.31 -6.07
CA TYR A 199 -4.70 -0.04 -7.47
C TYR A 199 -4.67 -1.57 -7.65
N PRO A 200 -5.81 -2.27 -7.44
CA PRO A 200 -5.83 -3.71 -7.58
C PRO A 200 -5.47 -4.11 -9.01
N ASP A 201 -4.52 -5.02 -9.15
CA ASP A 201 -4.16 -5.60 -10.44
C ASP A 201 -5.34 -6.40 -11.00
N THR A 202 -5.97 -5.88 -12.04
CA THR A 202 -7.08 -6.53 -12.73
C THR A 202 -6.59 -7.55 -13.77
N SER A 203 -5.62 -8.38 -13.40
CA SER A 203 -5.07 -9.40 -14.31
C SER A 203 -6.09 -10.43 -14.80
N MET A 204 -7.29 -10.47 -14.22
CA MET A 204 -8.37 -11.40 -14.61
C MET A 204 -9.61 -10.73 -15.24
N GLY A 205 -9.57 -9.44 -15.60
CA GLY A 205 -10.63 -8.80 -16.38
C GLY A 205 -11.98 -8.64 -15.70
N PHE A 206 -12.11 -8.97 -14.42
CA PHE A 206 -13.33 -8.71 -13.66
C PHE A 206 -13.28 -7.29 -13.08
N ALA A 207 -14.19 -6.42 -13.56
CA ALA A 207 -14.45 -5.15 -12.93
C ALA A 207 -14.98 -5.40 -11.50
N THR A 208 -14.10 -5.29 -10.51
CA THR A 208 -14.54 -5.35 -9.12
C THR A 208 -15.34 -4.08 -8.81
N ARG A 209 -16.27 -4.16 -7.85
CA ARG A 209 -17.05 -3.01 -7.38
C ARG A 209 -16.17 -1.79 -7.04
N LEU A 210 -14.91 -2.02 -6.69
CA LEU A 210 -13.91 -1.00 -6.39
C LEU A 210 -13.48 -0.19 -7.62
N THR A 211 -13.49 -0.73 -8.83
CA THR A 211 -13.08 -0.02 -10.05
C THR A 211 -14.10 1.00 -10.54
N SER A 212 -15.35 0.91 -10.10
CA SER A 212 -16.41 1.89 -10.42
C SER A 212 -16.42 3.10 -9.49
N LEU A 213 -15.68 3.05 -8.37
CA LEU A 213 -15.59 4.14 -7.40
C LEU A 213 -14.51 5.15 -7.81
N SER A 214 -14.71 6.41 -7.43
CA SER A 214 -13.65 7.43 -7.53
C SER A 214 -12.44 7.06 -6.68
N LEU A 215 -11.28 7.66 -6.96
CA LEU A 215 -10.06 7.42 -6.20
C LEU A 215 -10.24 7.72 -4.69
N GLU A 216 -10.95 8.81 -4.38
CA GLU A 216 -11.24 9.21 -3.01
C GLU A 216 -12.16 8.22 -2.29
N GLU A 217 -13.22 7.76 -2.95
CA GLU A 217 -14.13 6.75 -2.40
C GLU A 217 -13.42 5.42 -2.18
N ARG A 218 -12.54 5.02 -3.09
CA ARG A 218 -11.70 3.82 -2.90
C ARG A 218 -10.78 3.96 -1.71
N ALA A 219 -10.08 5.09 -1.59
CA ALA A 219 -9.20 5.36 -0.45
C ALA A 219 -9.96 5.34 0.89
N LYS A 220 -11.18 5.90 0.94
CA LYS A 220 -12.02 5.87 2.15
C LYS A 220 -12.59 4.50 2.47
N ALA A 221 -12.86 3.68 1.44
CA ALA A 221 -13.41 2.33 1.61
C ALA A 221 -12.36 1.27 2.00
N MET A 222 -11.08 1.59 1.86
CA MET A 222 -10.00 0.67 2.21
C MET A 222 -9.98 0.38 3.70
N LYS A 223 -9.80 -0.88 4.05
CA LYS A 223 -9.42 -1.27 5.40
C LYS A 223 -7.91 -1.10 5.51
N VAL A 224 -7.48 0.00 6.11
CA VAL A 224 -6.05 0.25 6.32
C VAL A 224 -5.53 -0.76 7.33
N SER A 225 -4.74 -1.71 6.85
CA SER A 225 -4.05 -2.72 7.66
C SER A 225 -2.73 -2.20 8.25
N GLN A 226 -2.46 -0.92 8.11
CA GLN A 226 -1.20 -0.31 8.53
C GLN A 226 -1.09 -0.20 10.06
N PRO A 227 0.12 -0.34 10.61
CA PRO A 227 0.35 -0.29 12.05
C PRO A 227 -0.14 1.04 12.66
N HIS A 228 -0.63 0.97 13.90
CA HIS A 228 -1.07 2.16 14.64
C HIS A 228 0.10 3.05 15.08
N MET A 229 1.28 2.47 15.21
CA MET A 229 2.50 3.10 15.68
C MET A 229 3.67 2.62 14.83
N LEU A 230 4.54 3.56 14.45
CA LEU A 230 5.79 3.31 13.72
C LEU A 230 6.97 3.64 14.64
N PRO A 231 7.82 2.67 15.00
CA PRO A 231 9.10 2.95 15.62
C PRO A 231 10.00 3.77 14.71
N VAL A 232 10.68 4.76 15.27
CA VAL A 232 11.62 5.62 14.56
C VAL A 232 13.04 5.23 14.93
N LEU A 233 13.85 4.95 13.94
CA LEU A 233 15.23 4.52 14.10
C LEU A 233 16.21 5.63 13.66
N GLU A 234 17.31 5.74 14.40
CA GLU A 234 18.50 6.51 14.00
C GLU A 234 19.71 5.57 14.17
N ASN A 235 20.40 5.26 13.07
CA ASN A 235 21.53 4.33 13.06
C ASN A 235 21.24 2.95 13.68
N GLY A 236 20.03 2.43 13.51
CA GLY A 236 19.60 1.13 14.02
C GLY A 236 19.17 1.10 15.48
N VAL A 237 19.25 2.23 16.18
CA VAL A 237 18.75 2.39 17.56
C VAL A 237 17.40 3.09 17.52
N MET A 238 16.47 2.67 18.38
CA MET A 238 15.17 3.30 18.49
C MET A 238 15.29 4.64 19.22
N VAL A 239 14.85 5.74 18.58
CA VAL A 239 14.93 7.10 19.11
C VAL A 239 13.57 7.71 19.41
N GLY A 240 12.49 7.06 18.98
CA GLY A 240 11.14 7.53 19.22
C GLY A 240 10.09 6.69 18.55
N VAL A 241 8.86 7.16 18.59
CA VAL A 241 7.71 6.58 17.88
C VAL A 241 6.93 7.66 17.18
N LEU A 242 6.24 7.27 16.10
CA LEU A 242 5.32 8.12 15.36
C LEU A 242 3.96 7.42 15.26
N THR A 243 2.90 8.13 15.60
CA THR A 243 1.52 7.67 15.38
C THR A 243 0.78 8.62 14.44
N ARG A 244 -0.44 8.24 14.04
CA ARG A 244 -1.31 9.14 13.24
C ARG A 244 -1.61 10.45 13.95
N ILE A 245 -1.51 10.50 15.29
CA ILE A 245 -1.78 11.72 16.08
C ILE A 245 -0.68 12.74 15.86
N GLU A 246 0.60 12.38 15.98
CA GLU A 246 1.73 13.29 15.73
C GLU A 246 1.73 13.78 14.27
N VAL A 247 1.43 12.88 13.30
CA VAL A 247 1.28 13.28 11.91
C VAL A 247 0.15 14.30 11.75
N MET A 248 -1.01 14.07 12.33
CA MET A 248 -2.13 15.03 12.27
C MET A 248 -1.83 16.34 13.00
N GLN A 249 -1.10 16.30 14.10
CA GLN A 249 -0.65 17.53 14.78
C GLN A 249 0.26 18.37 13.88
N ALA A 250 1.19 17.72 13.17
CA ALA A 250 2.07 18.39 12.23
C ALA A 250 1.33 18.94 11.00
N LEU A 251 0.29 18.25 10.53
CA LEU A 251 -0.55 18.68 9.40
C LEU A 251 -1.67 19.67 9.81
N ARG A 252 -1.97 19.81 11.10
CA ARG A 252 -3.06 20.65 11.61
C ARG A 252 -3.04 22.10 11.08
N PRO A 253 -1.88 22.79 10.97
CA PRO A 253 -1.84 24.16 10.47
C PRO A 253 -2.43 24.36 9.06
N ILE A 254 -2.53 23.31 8.25
CA ILE A 254 -3.14 23.36 6.91
C ILE A 254 -4.63 23.75 6.99
N TYR A 255 -5.31 23.42 8.09
CA TYR A 255 -6.73 23.74 8.31
C TYR A 255 -6.95 25.15 8.90
N GLY A 256 -5.92 26.01 8.94
CA GLY A 256 -5.99 27.35 9.47
C GLY A 256 -5.81 27.42 11.00
N ASP A 257 -5.92 28.62 11.53
CA ASP A 257 -5.76 28.87 12.97
C ASP A 257 -6.85 28.18 13.78
N ARG A 258 -6.53 27.79 15.02
CA ARG A 258 -7.54 27.26 15.94
C ARG A 258 -8.55 28.36 16.24
N PRO A 259 -9.86 28.16 16.02
CA PRO A 259 -10.84 29.10 16.57
C PRO A 259 -10.65 29.15 18.10
N ASN A 260 -10.68 30.34 18.69
CA ASN A 260 -10.72 30.49 20.12
C ASN A 260 -11.99 29.79 20.62
N VAL A 261 -11.87 28.56 21.07
CA VAL A 261 -12.94 27.86 21.78
C VAL A 261 -12.99 28.47 23.17
N VAL A 262 -13.92 29.39 23.39
CA VAL A 262 -14.26 29.84 24.73
C VAL A 262 -14.73 28.59 25.49
N PRO A 263 -14.12 28.26 26.66
CA PRO A 263 -14.56 27.10 27.43
C PRO A 263 -16.04 27.26 27.78
N GLN A 264 -16.86 26.24 27.54
CA GLN A 264 -18.29 26.22 27.80
C GLN A 264 -18.65 26.51 29.28
N ALA A 265 -17.69 26.55 30.19
CA ALA A 265 -17.91 26.86 31.61
C ALA A 265 -18.34 28.30 31.89
N GLU A 266 -18.24 29.24 30.93
CA GLU A 266 -18.66 30.62 31.12
C GLU A 266 -20.08 30.93 30.63
N LEU A 267 -20.77 29.97 30.01
CA LEU A 267 -22.12 30.15 29.46
C LEU A 267 -23.24 29.74 30.42
N GLU A 268 -22.94 29.15 31.58
CA GLU A 268 -23.95 28.74 32.58
C GLU A 268 -24.13 29.75 33.75
N THR A 269 -23.44 30.90 33.73
CA THR A 269 -23.52 31.90 34.80
C THR A 269 -23.95 33.29 34.31
N ALA A 270 -24.68 33.38 33.19
CA ALA A 270 -25.26 34.65 32.72
C ALA A 270 -26.79 34.62 32.68
#